data_500b5b306ae54f7b603988a2787acd67
#
_entry.id   500b5b306ae54f7b603988a2787acd67
#
_cell.length_a   1.000
_cell.length_b   1.000
_cell.length_c   1.000
_cell.angle_alpha   90.00
_cell.angle_beta   90.00
_cell.angle_gamma   90.00
#
_symmetry.space_group_name_H-M   'P 1'
#
loop_
_entity.id
_entity.type
_entity.pdbx_description
1 polymer ?
#
loop_
_entity_poly.entity_id
_entity_poly.type
_entity_poly.pdbx_seq_one_letter_code
_entity_poly.pdbx_strand_id
1 'polypeptide(L)'
;AEVGLVHRHEKSGQLHGLMRVRCFNQDDAHIFMTPEQIKDEIKGVANLIDQVYKLFGFKYHVELSTRPEDSMGSDEDWEVATEGLRGALDDLGLDYVVNEGDGAFYGPKIDFHLEDSIGRTWQCGTIQLDFQLPQRFELEYTGADGEKHRPIMIHRVVYGSVERFIGILIEHFAGAFPTWLAPVQVKVLPISDKYADYGKKVLDALHEAGIR
;
A
#
# COMPACT_ATOMS: atom_id res chain seq x y z
N ALA A 1 8.89 -8.02 1.59
CA ALA A 1 8.50 -6.64 1.26
C ALA A 1 9.73 -5.84 0.83
N GLU A 2 9.56 -4.95 -0.10
CA GLU A 2 10.59 -4.02 -0.55
C GLU A 2 9.97 -2.67 -0.91
N VAL A 3 10.79 -1.64 -0.98
CA VAL A 3 10.45 -0.38 -1.63
C VAL A 3 11.17 -0.39 -2.97
N GLY A 4 10.48 -0.90 -3.98
CA GLY A 4 11.04 -1.20 -5.29
C GLY A 4 10.73 -0.13 -6.32
N LEU A 5 11.65 0.07 -7.28
CA LEU A 5 11.49 1.00 -8.39
C LEU A 5 10.63 0.39 -9.50
N VAL A 6 9.54 1.07 -9.85
CA VAL A 6 8.58 0.64 -10.88
C VAL A 6 8.57 1.64 -12.05
N HIS A 7 8.53 1.11 -13.26
CA HIS A 7 8.39 1.91 -14.48
C HIS A 7 7.07 1.57 -15.16
N ARG A 8 6.31 2.59 -15.55
CA ARG A 8 5.06 2.45 -16.33
C ARG A 8 5.07 3.35 -17.54
N HIS A 9 4.59 2.84 -18.65
CA HIS A 9 4.35 3.64 -19.85
C HIS A 9 3.06 4.44 -19.68
N GLU A 10 3.19 5.65 -19.15
CA GLU A 10 2.08 6.60 -19.05
C GLU A 10 2.08 7.56 -20.25
N LYS A 11 0.89 7.83 -20.80
CA LYS A 11 0.74 8.85 -21.86
C LYS A 11 1.07 10.21 -21.28
N SER A 12 1.73 11.09 -22.06
CA SER A 12 2.19 12.41 -21.59
C SER A 12 1.06 13.28 -21.01
N GLY A 13 -0.13 13.23 -21.58
CA GLY A 13 -1.30 13.97 -21.09
C GLY A 13 -1.88 13.48 -19.75
N GLN A 14 -1.41 12.33 -19.22
CA GLN A 14 -1.84 11.78 -17.95
C GLN A 14 -0.88 12.10 -16.79
N LEU A 15 0.30 12.64 -17.10
CA LEU A 15 1.30 12.95 -16.07
C LEU A 15 0.82 14.13 -15.19
N HIS A 16 1.01 14.02 -13.88
CA HIS A 16 0.49 15.01 -12.93
C HIS A 16 1.36 15.09 -11.66
N GLY A 17 2.40 15.93 -11.69
CA GLY A 17 3.29 16.14 -10.53
C GLY A 17 3.78 14.83 -9.90
N LEU A 18 3.68 14.71 -8.59
CA LEU A 18 3.97 13.46 -7.87
C LEU A 18 2.82 12.43 -7.95
N MET A 19 1.62 12.86 -8.35
CA MET A 19 0.43 12.03 -8.31
C MET A 19 0.41 10.96 -9.41
N ARG A 20 1.01 11.24 -10.59
CA ARG A 20 1.10 10.30 -11.70
C ARG A 20 2.39 10.51 -12.50
N VAL A 21 3.31 9.58 -12.33
CA VAL A 21 4.66 9.61 -12.90
C VAL A 21 4.97 8.31 -13.64
N ARG A 22 5.99 8.32 -14.48
CA ARG A 22 6.42 7.13 -15.24
C ARG A 22 7.39 6.22 -14.46
N CYS A 23 8.00 6.76 -13.42
CA CYS A 23 8.96 6.06 -12.58
C CYS A 23 8.67 6.44 -11.13
N PHE A 24 8.41 5.45 -10.28
CA PHE A 24 8.04 5.66 -8.88
C PHE A 24 8.48 4.47 -8.03
N ASN A 25 8.55 4.68 -6.73
CA ASN A 25 8.79 3.62 -5.77
C ASN A 25 7.45 3.05 -5.27
N GLN A 26 7.40 1.74 -5.10
CA GLN A 26 6.23 1.03 -4.59
C GLN A 26 6.61 0.21 -3.35
N ASP A 27 5.79 0.27 -2.31
CA ASP A 27 5.95 -0.51 -1.08
C ASP A 27 5.35 -1.91 -1.24
N ASP A 28 5.92 -2.70 -2.11
CA ASP A 28 5.37 -3.98 -2.51
C ASP A 28 5.73 -5.11 -1.54
N ALA A 29 4.80 -6.03 -1.33
CA ALA A 29 5.05 -7.29 -0.66
C ALA A 29 4.22 -8.41 -1.26
N HIS A 30 4.81 -9.59 -1.27
CA HIS A 30 4.20 -10.83 -1.71
C HIS A 30 4.06 -11.77 -0.50
N ILE A 31 2.85 -12.23 -0.24
CA ILE A 31 2.52 -13.15 0.84
C ILE A 31 2.10 -14.46 0.20
N PHE A 32 2.80 -15.54 0.56
CA PHE A 32 2.48 -16.89 0.11
C PHE A 32 1.77 -17.63 1.22
N MET A 33 0.67 -18.31 0.90
CA MET A 33 -0.20 -18.91 1.88
C MET A 33 -0.89 -20.17 1.36
N THR A 34 -1.47 -20.93 2.29
CA THR A 34 -2.39 -22.02 1.96
C THR A 34 -3.83 -21.49 1.74
N PRO A 35 -4.73 -22.26 1.09
CA PRO A 35 -6.11 -21.83 0.89
C PRO A 35 -6.84 -21.44 2.19
N GLU A 36 -6.57 -22.15 3.28
CA GLU A 36 -7.21 -21.92 4.58
C GLU A 36 -6.81 -20.59 5.22
N GLN A 37 -5.63 -20.05 4.83
CA GLN A 37 -5.08 -18.81 5.38
C GLN A 37 -5.56 -17.55 4.66
N ILE A 38 -6.18 -17.67 3.48
CA ILE A 38 -6.56 -16.53 2.61
C ILE A 38 -7.27 -15.43 3.42
N LYS A 39 -8.33 -15.80 4.13
CA LYS A 39 -9.18 -14.84 4.83
C LYS A 39 -8.45 -14.09 5.94
N ASP A 40 -7.63 -14.79 6.70
CA ASP A 40 -6.88 -14.21 7.83
C ASP A 40 -5.74 -13.31 7.34
N GLU A 41 -5.04 -13.70 6.29
CA GLU A 41 -4.00 -12.87 5.67
C GLU A 41 -4.58 -11.59 5.06
N ILE A 42 -5.71 -11.67 4.36
CA ILE A 42 -6.40 -10.48 3.83
C ILE A 42 -6.81 -9.54 4.96
N LYS A 43 -7.41 -10.07 6.04
CA LYS A 43 -7.76 -9.27 7.23
C LYS A 43 -6.54 -8.61 7.87
N GLY A 44 -5.42 -9.34 7.96
CA GLY A 44 -4.16 -8.82 8.47
C GLY A 44 -3.67 -7.61 7.67
N VAL A 45 -3.67 -7.72 6.33
CA VAL A 45 -3.26 -6.62 5.44
C VAL A 45 -4.25 -5.45 5.49
N ALA A 46 -5.56 -5.71 5.47
CA ALA A 46 -6.56 -4.65 5.55
C ALA A 46 -6.46 -3.85 6.87
N ASN A 47 -6.25 -4.55 8.00
CA ASN A 47 -6.00 -3.91 9.28
C ASN A 47 -4.71 -3.08 9.29
N LEU A 48 -3.64 -3.54 8.65
CA LEU A 48 -2.40 -2.77 8.52
C LEU A 48 -2.64 -1.47 7.74
N ILE A 49 -3.35 -1.54 6.61
CA ILE A 49 -3.70 -0.37 5.79
C ILE A 49 -4.53 0.61 6.62
N ASP A 50 -5.58 0.14 7.30
CA ASP A 50 -6.44 0.95 8.17
C ASP A 50 -5.65 1.67 9.27
N GLN A 51 -4.76 0.95 9.97
CA GLN A 51 -3.90 1.54 11.00
C GLN A 51 -3.00 2.64 10.45
N VAL A 52 -2.37 2.42 9.30
CA VAL A 52 -1.51 3.41 8.65
C VAL A 52 -2.31 4.65 8.25
N TYR A 53 -3.49 4.48 7.64
CA TYR A 53 -4.29 5.62 7.21
C TYR A 53 -4.85 6.42 8.37
N LYS A 54 -5.26 5.75 9.44
CA LYS A 54 -5.68 6.39 10.70
C LYS A 54 -4.55 7.17 11.38
N LEU A 55 -3.30 6.69 11.29
CA LEU A 55 -2.13 7.40 11.83
C LEU A 55 -1.98 8.80 11.22
N PHE A 56 -2.31 8.96 9.93
CA PHE A 56 -2.27 10.24 9.24
C PHE A 56 -3.60 11.00 9.28
N GLY A 57 -4.67 10.39 9.79
CA GLY A 57 -6.01 10.98 9.83
C GLY A 57 -6.71 11.02 8.47
N PHE A 58 -6.34 10.12 7.55
CA PHE A 58 -6.97 10.05 6.24
C PHE A 58 -8.37 9.46 6.29
N LYS A 59 -9.26 10.00 5.44
CA LYS A 59 -10.50 9.36 5.04
C LYS A 59 -10.24 8.51 3.81
N TYR A 60 -10.86 7.35 3.76
CA TYR A 60 -10.77 6.45 2.62
C TYR A 60 -12.08 5.69 2.41
N HIS A 61 -12.28 5.17 1.21
CA HIS A 61 -13.31 4.18 0.92
C HIS A 61 -12.68 2.94 0.29
N VAL A 62 -13.42 1.84 0.32
CA VAL A 62 -12.94 0.52 -0.12
C VAL A 62 -13.76 0.09 -1.33
N GLU A 63 -13.07 -0.46 -2.33
CA GLU A 63 -13.69 -1.06 -3.50
C GLU A 63 -13.24 -2.51 -3.65
N LEU A 64 -14.19 -3.40 -3.93
CA LEU A 64 -13.94 -4.77 -4.33
C LEU A 64 -14.07 -4.88 -5.84
N SER A 65 -12.95 -4.98 -6.52
CA SER A 65 -12.89 -5.08 -7.98
C SER A 65 -12.92 -6.54 -8.44
N THR A 66 -13.92 -6.87 -9.25
CA THR A 66 -14.17 -8.22 -9.72
C THR A 66 -13.60 -8.48 -11.11
N ARG A 67 -13.87 -9.64 -11.66
CA ARG A 67 -13.29 -10.17 -12.89
C ARG A 67 -13.52 -9.26 -14.10
N PRO A 68 -12.46 -8.83 -14.82
CA PRO A 68 -12.59 -8.13 -16.09
C PRO A 68 -12.89 -9.10 -17.24
N GLU A 69 -13.41 -8.57 -18.36
CA GLU A 69 -13.71 -9.34 -19.56
C GLU A 69 -12.47 -10.06 -20.11
N ASP A 70 -11.33 -9.34 -20.16
CA ASP A 70 -10.03 -9.92 -20.60
C ASP A 70 -9.24 -10.38 -19.37
N SER A 71 -9.47 -11.62 -18.96
CA SER A 71 -8.88 -12.22 -17.76
C SER A 71 -8.38 -13.62 -17.97
N MET A 72 -7.47 -14.07 -17.09
CA MET A 72 -6.89 -15.40 -17.04
C MET A 72 -7.50 -16.21 -15.89
N GLY A 73 -7.38 -17.54 -15.97
CA GLY A 73 -7.84 -18.47 -14.94
C GLY A 73 -9.24 -18.99 -15.17
N SER A 74 -9.61 -20.00 -14.41
CA SER A 74 -10.92 -20.64 -14.46
C SER A 74 -11.99 -19.79 -13.75
N ASP A 75 -13.27 -20.05 -14.07
CA ASP A 75 -14.39 -19.42 -13.39
C ASP A 75 -14.37 -19.75 -11.88
N GLU A 76 -14.01 -20.99 -11.55
CA GLU A 76 -13.90 -21.48 -10.17
C GLU A 76 -12.81 -20.74 -9.37
N ASP A 77 -11.63 -20.53 -9.94
CA ASP A 77 -10.53 -19.75 -9.29
C ASP A 77 -11.03 -18.33 -8.98
N TRP A 78 -11.72 -17.69 -9.93
CA TRP A 78 -12.24 -16.34 -9.75
C TRP A 78 -13.35 -16.25 -8.71
N GLU A 79 -14.24 -17.24 -8.65
CA GLU A 79 -15.30 -17.29 -7.65
C GLU A 79 -14.71 -17.47 -6.24
N VAL A 80 -13.81 -18.44 -6.06
CA VAL A 80 -13.13 -18.68 -4.78
C VAL A 80 -12.34 -17.44 -4.33
N ALA A 81 -11.60 -16.81 -5.25
CA ALA A 81 -10.82 -15.62 -4.95
C ALA A 81 -11.70 -14.43 -4.55
N THR A 82 -12.78 -14.18 -5.32
CA THR A 82 -13.69 -13.05 -5.05
C THR A 82 -14.42 -13.23 -3.73
N GLU A 83 -14.91 -14.44 -3.44
CA GLU A 83 -15.59 -14.75 -2.17
C GLU A 83 -14.62 -14.70 -0.98
N GLY A 84 -13.35 -15.06 -1.17
CA GLY A 84 -12.31 -14.91 -0.15
C GLY A 84 -12.11 -13.44 0.24
N LEU A 85 -12.01 -12.55 -0.75
CA LEU A 85 -11.90 -11.09 -0.54
C LEU A 85 -13.17 -10.52 0.10
N ARG A 86 -14.35 -10.86 -0.43
CA ARG A 86 -15.66 -10.43 0.07
C ARG A 86 -15.82 -10.84 1.55
N GLY A 87 -15.64 -12.12 1.84
CA GLY A 87 -15.80 -12.64 3.19
C GLY A 87 -14.84 -12.03 4.21
N ALA A 88 -13.64 -11.61 3.79
CA ALA A 88 -12.72 -10.89 4.67
C ALA A 88 -13.21 -9.46 4.98
N LEU A 89 -13.75 -8.74 3.98
CA LEU A 89 -14.33 -7.41 4.16
C LEU A 89 -15.57 -7.45 5.06
N ASP A 90 -16.45 -8.43 4.84
CA ASP A 90 -17.66 -8.63 5.65
C ASP A 90 -17.32 -8.94 7.12
N ASP A 91 -16.33 -9.80 7.36
CA ASP A 91 -15.85 -10.11 8.72
C ASP A 91 -15.26 -8.91 9.45
N LEU A 92 -14.61 -8.02 8.71
CA LEU A 92 -14.05 -6.78 9.27
C LEU A 92 -15.12 -5.70 9.48
N GLY A 93 -16.34 -5.88 8.94
CA GLY A 93 -17.40 -4.90 8.98
C GLY A 93 -17.05 -3.62 8.22
N LEU A 94 -16.24 -3.73 7.16
CA LEU A 94 -15.86 -2.59 6.32
C LEU A 94 -16.95 -2.36 5.27
N ASP A 95 -17.39 -1.11 5.16
CA ASP A 95 -18.25 -0.70 4.04
C ASP A 95 -17.42 -0.66 2.75
N TYR A 96 -17.91 -1.30 1.69
CA TYR A 96 -17.24 -1.32 0.39
C TYR A 96 -18.23 -1.24 -0.76
N VAL A 97 -17.74 -0.81 -1.91
CA VAL A 97 -18.47 -0.80 -3.18
C VAL A 97 -17.90 -1.90 -4.06
N VAL A 98 -18.78 -2.64 -4.75
CA VAL A 98 -18.34 -3.60 -5.77
C VAL A 98 -18.14 -2.87 -7.09
N ASN A 99 -16.91 -2.92 -7.60
CA ASN A 99 -16.50 -2.36 -8.89
C ASN A 99 -16.36 -3.51 -9.90
N GLU A 100 -17.43 -3.78 -10.64
CA GLU A 100 -17.48 -4.91 -11.55
C GLU A 100 -16.54 -4.71 -12.74
N GLY A 101 -15.73 -5.72 -13.02
CA GLY A 101 -14.84 -5.74 -14.18
C GLY A 101 -13.55 -4.94 -14.04
N ASP A 102 -13.23 -4.37 -12.87
CA ASP A 102 -12.01 -3.57 -12.64
C ASP A 102 -10.88 -4.36 -11.96
N GLY A 103 -11.02 -5.65 -11.80
CA GLY A 103 -9.98 -6.54 -11.28
C GLY A 103 -8.74 -6.56 -12.16
N ALA A 104 -7.63 -7.07 -11.63
CA ALA A 104 -6.47 -7.35 -12.47
C ALA A 104 -6.78 -8.53 -13.41
N PHE A 105 -6.08 -8.62 -14.55
CA PHE A 105 -6.30 -9.72 -15.49
C PHE A 105 -6.04 -11.11 -14.90
N TYR A 106 -5.33 -11.20 -13.78
CA TYR A 106 -4.94 -12.45 -13.09
C TYR A 106 -5.67 -12.70 -11.76
N GLY A 107 -6.46 -11.75 -11.26
CA GLY A 107 -7.18 -11.94 -10.01
C GLY A 107 -7.98 -10.72 -9.53
N PRO A 108 -8.95 -10.92 -8.64
CA PRO A 108 -9.71 -9.84 -8.02
C PRO A 108 -8.85 -9.07 -7.02
N LYS A 109 -9.29 -7.87 -6.69
CA LYS A 109 -8.56 -6.99 -5.78
C LYS A 109 -9.47 -6.19 -4.85
N ILE A 110 -8.93 -5.82 -3.71
CA ILE A 110 -9.48 -4.78 -2.83
C ILE A 110 -8.62 -3.54 -3.01
N ASP A 111 -9.24 -2.43 -3.36
CA ASP A 111 -8.59 -1.13 -3.50
C ASP A 111 -9.02 -0.18 -2.38
N PHE A 112 -8.05 0.52 -1.80
CA PHE A 112 -8.26 1.56 -0.80
C PHE A 112 -7.97 2.91 -1.45
N HIS A 113 -9.01 3.74 -1.53
CA HIS A 113 -8.97 5.05 -2.15
C HIS A 113 -8.91 6.14 -1.09
N LEU A 114 -7.80 6.86 -1.02
CA LEU A 114 -7.64 8.02 -0.14
C LEU A 114 -8.32 9.24 -0.72
N GLU A 115 -9.02 10.00 0.14
CA GLU A 115 -9.54 11.32 -0.20
C GLU A 115 -8.47 12.39 0.08
N ASP A 116 -8.15 13.22 -0.91
CA ASP A 116 -7.23 14.34 -0.75
C ASP A 116 -7.93 15.58 -0.16
N SER A 117 -7.16 16.65 0.08
CA SER A 117 -7.65 17.87 0.75
C SER A 117 -8.73 18.63 -0.02
N ILE A 118 -8.96 18.32 -1.30
CA ILE A 118 -9.99 18.94 -2.15
C ILE A 118 -11.06 17.93 -2.60
N GLY A 119 -11.13 16.76 -1.97
CA GLY A 119 -12.16 15.75 -2.19
C GLY A 119 -11.95 14.86 -3.43
N ARG A 120 -10.74 14.84 -4.02
CA ARG A 120 -10.40 13.86 -5.06
C ARG A 120 -9.98 12.55 -4.40
N THR A 121 -10.29 11.43 -5.03
CA THR A 121 -9.90 10.10 -4.55
C THR A 121 -8.73 9.54 -5.35
N TRP A 122 -7.80 8.89 -4.64
CA TRP A 122 -6.59 8.30 -5.19
C TRP A 122 -6.42 6.88 -4.68
N GLN A 123 -6.39 5.93 -5.60
CA GLN A 123 -6.02 4.56 -5.26
C GLN A 123 -4.59 4.53 -4.71
N CYS A 124 -4.44 4.03 -3.50
CA CYS A 124 -3.17 3.87 -2.80
C CYS A 124 -2.98 2.43 -2.34
N GLY A 125 -3.66 2.00 -1.28
CA GLY A 125 -3.58 0.62 -0.81
C GLY A 125 -4.28 -0.35 -1.76
N THR A 126 -3.70 -1.53 -1.94
CA THR A 126 -4.30 -2.59 -2.75
C THR A 126 -3.94 -3.95 -2.19
N ILE A 127 -4.89 -4.87 -2.19
CA ILE A 127 -4.73 -6.29 -1.90
C ILE A 127 -5.20 -7.05 -3.13
N GLN A 128 -4.31 -7.76 -3.81
CA GLN A 128 -4.62 -8.55 -5.00
C GLN A 128 -4.37 -10.02 -4.73
N LEU A 129 -5.39 -10.85 -4.91
CA LEU A 129 -5.29 -12.29 -4.75
C LEU A 129 -4.92 -12.92 -6.10
N ASP A 130 -3.88 -13.75 -6.10
CA ASP A 130 -3.28 -14.32 -7.31
C ASP A 130 -3.11 -15.83 -7.19
N PHE A 131 -3.84 -16.56 -8.01
CA PHE A 131 -3.72 -18.01 -8.21
C PHE A 131 -2.85 -18.35 -9.43
N GLN A 132 -2.63 -17.40 -10.33
CA GLN A 132 -2.06 -17.65 -11.67
C GLN A 132 -0.53 -17.69 -11.68
N LEU A 133 0.12 -16.71 -11.05
CA LEU A 133 1.58 -16.67 -11.01
C LEU A 133 2.20 -17.86 -10.28
N PRO A 134 1.67 -18.32 -9.11
CA PRO A 134 2.15 -19.54 -8.49
C PRO A 134 2.08 -20.76 -9.40
N GLN A 135 1.04 -20.88 -10.23
CA GLN A 135 0.94 -21.96 -11.22
C GLN A 135 1.96 -21.82 -12.33
N ARG A 136 2.12 -20.62 -12.89
CA ARG A 136 3.03 -20.35 -14.01
C ARG A 136 4.50 -20.50 -13.65
N PHE A 137 4.86 -20.14 -12.41
CA PHE A 137 6.21 -20.33 -11.88
C PHE A 137 6.42 -21.70 -11.24
N GLU A 138 5.43 -22.60 -11.32
CA GLU A 138 5.47 -23.94 -10.75
C GLU A 138 5.90 -23.95 -9.27
N LEU A 139 5.45 -22.93 -8.51
CA LEU A 139 5.78 -22.83 -7.10
C LEU A 139 5.12 -23.96 -6.31
N GLU A 140 5.86 -24.55 -5.38
CA GLU A 140 5.38 -25.65 -4.55
C GLU A 140 5.84 -25.48 -3.09
N TYR A 141 5.02 -25.94 -2.17
CA TYR A 141 5.40 -26.16 -0.77
C TYR A 141 5.08 -27.60 -0.37
N THR A 142 5.75 -28.10 0.65
CA THR A 142 5.44 -29.41 1.21
C THR A 142 4.43 -29.26 2.34
N GLY A 143 3.26 -29.86 2.18
CA GLY A 143 2.18 -29.82 3.16
C GLY A 143 2.45 -30.68 4.39
N ALA A 144 1.56 -30.63 5.38
CA ALA A 144 1.62 -31.47 6.57
C ALA A 144 1.43 -32.95 6.27
N ASP A 145 0.82 -33.27 5.12
CA ASP A 145 0.65 -34.62 4.58
C ASP A 145 1.92 -35.18 3.91
N GLY A 146 2.96 -34.36 3.77
CA GLY A 146 4.21 -34.69 3.09
C GLY A 146 4.17 -34.56 1.56
N GLU A 147 3.03 -34.18 1.00
CA GLU A 147 2.83 -34.00 -0.44
C GLU A 147 3.14 -32.57 -0.88
N LYS A 148 3.27 -32.38 -2.21
CA LYS A 148 3.50 -31.08 -2.84
C LYS A 148 2.19 -30.38 -3.16
N HIS A 149 2.08 -29.14 -2.71
CA HIS A 149 0.92 -28.29 -2.92
C HIS A 149 1.30 -26.97 -3.57
N ARG A 150 0.33 -26.34 -4.26
CA ARG A 150 0.47 -25.03 -4.87
C ARG A 150 0.11 -23.94 -3.86
N PRO A 151 0.98 -22.98 -3.55
CA PRO A 151 0.59 -21.84 -2.73
C PRO A 151 -0.32 -20.88 -3.51
N ILE A 152 -1.04 -20.07 -2.75
CA ILE A 152 -1.75 -18.89 -3.25
C ILE A 152 -0.91 -17.67 -2.87
N MET A 153 -1.01 -16.60 -3.65
CA MET A 153 -0.21 -15.40 -3.42
C MET A 153 -1.10 -14.17 -3.29
N ILE A 154 -0.75 -13.29 -2.35
CA ILE A 154 -1.26 -11.92 -2.27
C ILE A 154 -0.15 -10.97 -2.68
N HIS A 155 -0.44 -10.07 -3.62
CA HIS A 155 0.31 -8.84 -3.83
C HIS A 155 -0.32 -7.75 -2.99
N ARG A 156 0.46 -7.04 -2.17
CA ARG A 156 -0.10 -5.96 -1.36
C ARG A 156 0.78 -4.73 -1.38
N VAL A 157 0.14 -3.58 -1.40
CA VAL A 157 0.74 -2.28 -1.14
C VAL A 157 -0.10 -1.52 -0.12
N VAL A 158 0.55 -0.73 0.73
CA VAL A 158 -0.13 0.16 1.70
C VAL A 158 -0.18 1.58 1.14
N TYR A 159 0.93 2.07 0.64
CA TYR A 159 1.05 3.41 0.06
C TYR A 159 0.80 3.42 -1.45
N GLY A 160 1.03 2.31 -2.13
CA GLY A 160 1.06 2.22 -3.58
C GLY A 160 2.28 2.96 -4.13
N SER A 161 2.07 4.01 -4.95
CA SER A 161 3.17 4.91 -5.30
C SER A 161 3.55 5.77 -4.10
N VAL A 162 4.78 5.61 -3.60
CA VAL A 162 5.32 6.39 -2.47
C VAL A 162 5.31 7.88 -2.81
N GLU A 163 5.63 8.25 -4.05
CA GLU A 163 5.62 9.63 -4.53
C GLU A 163 4.20 10.23 -4.48
N ARG A 164 3.18 9.46 -4.91
CA ARG A 164 1.77 9.88 -4.81
C ARG A 164 1.36 10.07 -3.35
N PHE A 165 1.70 9.13 -2.50
CA PHE A 165 1.37 9.18 -1.08
C PHE A 165 2.03 10.39 -0.41
N ILE A 166 3.31 10.68 -0.72
CA ILE A 166 4.00 11.90 -0.25
C ILE A 166 3.29 13.15 -0.76
N GLY A 167 2.86 13.18 -2.02
CA GLY A 167 2.09 14.30 -2.59
C GLY A 167 0.80 14.56 -1.82
N ILE A 168 0.04 13.50 -1.52
CA ILE A 168 -1.19 13.58 -0.70
C ILE A 168 -0.87 14.08 0.72
N LEU A 169 0.19 13.58 1.35
CA LEU A 169 0.63 14.01 2.68
C LEU A 169 0.99 15.50 2.71
N ILE A 170 1.73 15.99 1.70
CA ILE A 170 2.09 17.41 1.60
C ILE A 170 0.84 18.29 1.54
N GLU A 171 -0.15 17.91 0.72
CA GLU A 171 -1.41 18.62 0.62
C GLU A 171 -2.22 18.53 1.91
N HIS A 172 -2.33 17.35 2.51
CA HIS A 172 -3.08 17.08 3.73
C HIS A 172 -2.59 17.92 4.92
N PHE A 173 -1.29 18.00 5.11
CA PHE A 173 -0.68 18.77 6.20
C PHE A 173 -0.34 20.22 5.80
N ALA A 174 -0.64 20.64 4.56
CA ALA A 174 -0.24 21.95 4.02
C ALA A 174 1.27 22.23 4.23
N GLY A 175 2.11 21.20 4.16
CA GLY A 175 3.54 21.24 4.43
C GLY A 175 3.94 21.30 5.92
N ALA A 176 2.99 21.48 6.84
CA ALA A 176 3.25 21.49 8.29
C ALA A 176 3.11 20.09 8.88
N PHE A 177 4.08 19.23 8.57
CA PHE A 177 4.09 17.86 9.03
C PHE A 177 4.15 17.73 10.56
N PRO A 178 3.57 16.67 11.14
CA PRO A 178 3.84 16.26 12.51
C PRO A 178 5.35 16.14 12.75
N THR A 179 5.83 16.49 13.94
CA THR A 179 7.28 16.53 14.23
C THR A 179 7.99 15.23 13.89
N TRP A 180 7.37 14.09 14.19
CA TRP A 180 7.98 12.78 13.91
C TRP A 180 8.18 12.51 12.41
N LEU A 181 7.35 13.11 11.53
CA LEU A 181 7.42 12.97 10.08
C LEU A 181 8.23 14.09 9.41
N ALA A 182 8.40 15.23 10.09
CA ALA A 182 9.07 16.40 9.52
C ALA A 182 10.51 16.09 9.10
N PRO A 183 10.94 16.48 7.87
CA PRO A 183 12.32 16.28 7.42
C PRO A 183 13.33 17.00 8.33
N VAL A 184 12.97 18.17 8.84
CA VAL A 184 13.70 18.93 9.85
C VAL A 184 12.81 19.07 11.07
N GLN A 185 13.18 18.40 12.15
CA GLN A 185 12.39 18.38 13.38
C GLN A 185 12.72 19.53 14.31
N VAL A 186 14.00 19.91 14.37
CA VAL A 186 14.51 20.99 15.24
C VAL A 186 15.55 21.81 14.49
N LYS A 187 15.53 23.13 14.69
CA LYS A 187 16.59 24.03 14.26
C LYS A 187 17.21 24.71 15.46
N VAL A 188 18.53 24.63 15.61
CA VAL A 188 19.30 25.38 16.63
C VAL A 188 19.74 26.70 16.02
N LEU A 189 19.28 27.82 16.57
CA LEU A 189 19.55 29.16 16.06
C LEU A 189 20.33 29.99 17.10
N PRO A 190 21.68 29.99 17.08
CA PRO A 190 22.46 30.85 17.92
C PRO A 190 22.20 32.34 17.65
N ILE A 191 22.05 33.14 18.70
CA ILE A 191 21.75 34.59 18.56
C ILE A 191 22.90 35.35 17.89
N SER A 192 24.16 34.86 18.10
CA SER A 192 25.35 35.39 17.46
C SER A 192 26.44 34.31 17.43
N ASP A 193 27.50 34.54 16.64
CA ASP A 193 28.64 33.63 16.48
C ASP A 193 29.32 33.33 17.82
N LYS A 194 29.22 34.22 18.80
CA LYS A 194 29.74 34.01 20.16
C LYS A 194 29.18 32.74 20.82
N TYR A 195 27.96 32.33 20.43
CA TYR A 195 27.27 31.17 21.00
C TYR A 195 27.28 29.97 20.07
N ALA A 196 28.00 30.03 18.94
CA ALA A 196 28.04 28.96 17.94
C ALA A 196 28.50 27.61 18.51
N ASP A 197 29.56 27.64 19.34
CA ASP A 197 30.11 26.43 19.97
C ASP A 197 29.11 25.76 20.94
N TYR A 198 28.35 26.55 21.66
CA TYR A 198 27.26 26.02 22.51
C TYR A 198 26.12 25.48 21.65
N GLY A 199 25.75 26.22 20.62
CA GLY A 199 24.72 25.76 19.66
C GLY A 199 25.12 24.42 19.00
N LYS A 200 26.41 24.25 18.68
CA LYS A 200 26.91 22.99 18.15
C LYS A 200 26.78 21.83 19.16
N LYS A 201 27.10 22.05 20.43
CA LYS A 201 26.92 21.03 21.48
C LYS A 201 25.45 20.59 21.60
N VAL A 202 24.53 21.54 21.53
CA VAL A 202 23.07 21.23 21.54
C VAL A 202 22.68 20.42 20.31
N LEU A 203 23.16 20.81 19.13
CA LEU A 203 22.89 20.08 17.87
C LEU A 203 23.42 18.65 17.92
N ASP A 204 24.67 18.48 18.40
CA ASP A 204 25.27 17.15 18.49
C ASP A 204 24.45 16.24 19.45
N ALA A 205 24.02 16.75 20.59
CA ALA A 205 23.17 16.02 21.53
C ALA A 205 21.78 15.64 20.94
N LEU A 206 21.20 16.53 20.12
CA LEU A 206 19.95 16.23 19.40
C LEU A 206 20.15 15.12 18.35
N HIS A 207 21.25 15.17 17.60
CA HIS A 207 21.58 14.12 16.63
C HIS A 207 21.85 12.76 17.30
N GLU A 208 22.55 12.74 18.44
CA GLU A 208 22.76 11.53 19.23
C GLU A 208 21.42 10.93 19.75
N ALA A 209 20.44 11.77 20.03
CA ALA A 209 19.08 11.37 20.40
C ALA A 209 18.22 10.97 19.18
N GLY A 210 18.76 10.96 17.95
CA GLY A 210 18.03 10.60 16.72
C GLY A 210 17.09 11.70 16.20
N ILE A 211 17.23 12.93 16.66
CA ILE A 211 16.44 14.09 16.21
C ILE A 211 17.09 14.69 14.96
N ARG A 212 16.27 14.92 13.91
CA ARG A 212 16.70 15.48 12.62
C ARG A 212 16.57 17.01 12.60
#